data_744db6514b6826eeffbbb667aa4e0809
#
_entry.id   744db6514b6826eeffbbb667aa4e0809
#
_cell.length_a   1.000
_cell.length_b   1.000
_cell.length_c   1.000
_cell.angle_alpha   90.00
_cell.angle_beta   90.00
_cell.angle_gamma   90.00
#
_symmetry.space_group_name_H-M   'P 1'
#
loop_
_entity.id
_entity.type
_entity.pdbx_description
1 polymer ?
#
loop_
_entity_poly.entity_id
_entity_poly.type
_entity_poly.pdbx_seq_one_letter_code
_entity_poly.pdbx_strand_id
1 'polypeptide(L)'
;MWTQYMIETPRGHFEYFKMGNGEPICITHQYTEFNSKGNIFAAPFTKHYTVYLINLRGCGNSSDSTLTDDYSFMTSVKDLEAIRISLGLSQWSFAGHSAGGMLGLIYAIMKPNSLQKIIVGGLSASSKYMSHPDSIYCKSNPNNPRLLEILKLLKDPSKTLAERRALNKEWNLMSIYKKEDYDNIMSRPNSGKAVNKRLDYFISTELKNYDITDSLKEIYSPSFIYCGRFDTQCPLVFSEEIATAINNSSLTIFDKSSHNPFVEEEEAFNNFVKSTK
;
A
#
# COMPACT_ATOMS: atom_id res chain seq x y z
N MET A 1 -7.22 3.72 -20.31
CA MET A 1 -5.74 3.86 -20.26
C MET A 1 -5.41 4.90 -19.20
N TRP A 2 -4.38 4.67 -18.41
CA TRP A 2 -3.95 5.62 -17.39
C TRP A 2 -3.31 6.84 -18.04
N THR A 3 -3.82 8.02 -17.71
CA THR A 3 -3.32 9.29 -18.24
C THR A 3 -2.45 9.97 -17.20
N GLN A 4 -1.23 10.32 -17.58
CA GLN A 4 -0.24 10.99 -16.73
C GLN A 4 -0.53 12.47 -16.61
N TYR A 5 -0.37 13.01 -15.41
CA TYR A 5 -0.49 14.42 -15.08
C TYR A 5 0.62 14.86 -14.14
N MET A 6 0.92 16.14 -14.19
CA MET A 6 1.71 16.83 -13.15
C MET A 6 0.84 17.88 -12.50
N ILE A 7 0.98 18.07 -11.20
CA ILE A 7 0.30 19.13 -10.45
C ILE A 7 1.28 19.92 -9.61
N GLU A 8 1.20 21.25 -9.72
CA GLU A 8 1.94 22.16 -8.87
C GLU A 8 1.17 22.40 -7.56
N THR A 9 1.89 22.37 -6.46
CA THR A 9 1.37 22.62 -5.13
C THR A 9 2.33 23.51 -4.34
N PRO A 10 1.91 24.14 -3.24
CA PRO A 10 2.84 24.90 -2.34
C PRO A 10 3.96 24.05 -1.75
N ARG A 11 3.89 22.71 -1.88
CA ARG A 11 4.87 21.75 -1.35
C ARG A 11 5.78 21.12 -2.42
N GLY A 12 5.61 21.54 -3.67
CA GLY A 12 6.33 21.04 -4.84
C GLY A 12 5.39 20.49 -5.91
N HIS A 13 5.96 19.95 -6.97
CA HIS A 13 5.20 19.31 -8.04
C HIS A 13 5.09 17.80 -7.81
N PHE A 14 3.93 17.23 -8.20
CA PHE A 14 3.66 15.81 -8.02
C PHE A 14 3.09 15.19 -9.29
N GLU A 15 3.60 14.00 -9.60
CA GLU A 15 3.10 13.18 -10.70
C GLU A 15 1.97 12.31 -10.21
N TYR A 16 0.93 12.18 -11.04
CA TYR A 16 -0.12 11.20 -10.80
C TYR A 16 -0.67 10.65 -12.13
N PHE A 17 -1.28 9.48 -12.04
CA PHE A 17 -1.95 8.83 -13.15
C PHE A 17 -3.44 8.75 -12.83
N LYS A 18 -4.28 9.17 -13.80
CA LYS A 18 -5.73 9.23 -13.60
C LYS A 18 -6.43 8.24 -14.51
N MET A 19 -7.41 7.51 -13.96
CA MET A 19 -8.28 6.62 -14.73
C MET A 19 -9.60 6.41 -13.99
N GLY A 20 -10.65 6.04 -14.75
CA GLY A 20 -11.98 5.78 -14.22
C GLY A 20 -12.89 7.00 -14.16
N ASN A 21 -14.11 6.79 -13.66
CA ASN A 21 -15.13 7.81 -13.49
C ASN A 21 -15.95 7.51 -12.22
N GLY A 22 -16.30 8.56 -11.48
CA GLY A 22 -17.02 8.49 -10.21
C GLY A 22 -16.41 9.39 -9.16
N GLU A 23 -16.68 9.11 -7.87
CA GLU A 23 -16.10 9.84 -6.76
C GLU A 23 -14.57 9.75 -6.77
N PRO A 24 -13.85 10.82 -6.35
CA PRO A 24 -12.41 10.83 -6.34
C PRO A 24 -11.85 9.88 -5.28
N ILE A 25 -10.87 9.08 -5.67
CA ILE A 25 -10.12 8.24 -4.75
C ILE A 25 -8.61 8.38 -4.98
N CYS A 26 -7.88 8.66 -3.91
CA CYS A 26 -6.43 8.65 -3.88
C CYS A 26 -5.92 7.23 -3.66
N ILE A 27 -5.03 6.76 -4.51
CA ILE A 27 -4.31 5.50 -4.32
C ILE A 27 -2.82 5.80 -4.37
N THR A 28 -2.07 5.32 -3.39
CA THR A 28 -0.62 5.45 -3.35
C THR A 28 0.01 4.39 -2.47
N HIS A 29 1.34 4.36 -2.44
CA HIS A 29 2.12 3.46 -1.59
C HIS A 29 3.32 4.19 -1.00
N GLN A 30 3.72 3.87 0.25
CA GLN A 30 4.72 4.64 0.98
C GLN A 30 6.10 4.72 0.30
N TYR A 31 6.49 3.70 -0.46
CA TYR A 31 7.81 3.63 -1.08
C TYR A 31 7.80 3.10 -2.53
N THR A 32 6.65 3.13 -3.20
CA THR A 32 6.53 2.60 -4.57
C THR A 32 6.23 3.72 -5.56
N GLU A 33 6.92 3.73 -6.69
CA GLU A 33 6.62 4.58 -7.84
C GLU A 33 5.76 3.84 -8.87
N PHE A 34 4.91 4.61 -9.56
CA PHE A 34 4.00 4.13 -10.59
C PHE A 34 4.30 4.79 -11.94
N ASN A 35 3.74 4.25 -13.02
CA ASN A 35 3.81 4.81 -14.37
C ASN A 35 2.51 4.56 -15.16
N SER A 36 2.48 4.92 -16.42
CA SER A 36 1.30 4.83 -17.30
C SER A 36 0.74 3.42 -17.52
N LYS A 37 1.43 2.37 -17.07
CA LYS A 37 0.86 1.01 -17.04
C LYS A 37 -0.19 0.85 -15.94
N GLY A 38 -0.28 1.81 -15.00
CA GLY A 38 -1.15 1.74 -13.84
C GLY A 38 -0.65 0.74 -12.79
N ASN A 39 -1.53 0.32 -11.91
CA ASN A 39 -1.19 -0.59 -10.84
C ASN A 39 -2.29 -1.64 -10.66
N ILE A 40 -1.90 -2.89 -10.42
CA ILE A 40 -2.81 -4.03 -10.34
C ILE A 40 -3.78 -3.91 -9.16
N PHE A 41 -3.35 -3.31 -8.04
CA PHE A 41 -4.24 -3.00 -6.91
C PHE A 41 -5.22 -1.88 -7.25
N ALA A 42 -4.77 -0.85 -7.98
CA ALA A 42 -5.61 0.31 -8.33
C ALA A 42 -6.63 0.01 -9.44
N ALA A 43 -6.37 -0.97 -10.29
CA ALA A 43 -7.20 -1.28 -11.46
C ALA A 43 -8.68 -1.59 -11.13
N PRO A 44 -9.03 -2.40 -10.10
CA PRO A 44 -10.41 -2.66 -9.71
C PRO A 44 -11.21 -1.39 -9.39
N PHE A 45 -10.58 -0.39 -8.77
CA PHE A 45 -11.22 0.85 -8.37
C PHE A 45 -11.65 1.72 -9.57
N THR A 46 -10.97 1.61 -10.72
CA THR A 46 -11.29 2.41 -11.92
C THR A 46 -12.68 2.17 -12.48
N LYS A 47 -13.32 1.05 -12.13
CA LYS A 47 -14.69 0.72 -12.52
C LYS A 47 -15.75 1.54 -11.77
N HIS A 48 -15.39 2.12 -10.62
CA HIS A 48 -16.34 2.73 -9.69
C HIS A 48 -15.93 4.12 -9.21
N TYR A 49 -14.67 4.49 -9.36
CA TYR A 49 -14.07 5.72 -8.87
C TYR A 49 -13.27 6.43 -9.96
N THR A 50 -13.11 7.74 -9.81
CA THR A 50 -12.04 8.48 -10.48
C THR A 50 -10.77 8.30 -9.66
N VAL A 51 -9.88 7.42 -10.11
CA VAL A 51 -8.64 7.06 -9.40
C VAL A 51 -7.54 8.07 -9.69
N TYR A 52 -6.93 8.60 -8.64
CA TYR A 52 -5.70 9.37 -8.65
C TYR A 52 -4.60 8.48 -8.07
N LEU A 53 -3.82 7.83 -8.95
CA LEU A 53 -2.69 6.98 -8.58
C LEU A 53 -1.45 7.87 -8.45
N ILE A 54 -1.06 8.20 -7.22
CA ILE A 54 -0.12 9.28 -6.92
C ILE A 54 1.29 8.73 -6.67
N ASN A 55 2.27 9.36 -7.30
CA ASN A 55 3.67 9.25 -6.96
C ASN A 55 4.01 10.23 -5.84
N LEU A 56 4.38 9.71 -4.68
CA LEU A 56 4.81 10.52 -3.54
C LEU A 56 6.16 11.19 -3.83
N ARG A 57 6.56 12.13 -2.98
CA ARG A 57 7.86 12.80 -3.02
C ARG A 57 9.00 11.80 -3.25
N GLY A 58 9.87 12.08 -4.21
CA GLY A 58 10.97 11.22 -4.60
C GLY A 58 10.61 9.98 -5.40
N CYS A 59 9.35 9.83 -5.81
CA CYS A 59 8.87 8.78 -6.71
C CYS A 59 8.57 9.36 -8.10
N GLY A 60 8.91 8.64 -9.16
CA GLY A 60 8.67 9.04 -10.55
C GLY A 60 9.21 10.44 -10.83
N ASN A 61 8.34 11.30 -11.40
CA ASN A 61 8.66 12.70 -11.71
C ASN A 61 8.22 13.68 -10.61
N SER A 62 7.81 13.21 -9.44
CA SER A 62 7.47 14.07 -8.30
C SER A 62 8.71 14.72 -7.70
N SER A 63 8.55 15.93 -7.12
CA SER A 63 9.61 16.62 -6.38
C SER A 63 10.32 15.68 -5.44
N ASP A 64 11.63 15.82 -5.38
CA ASP A 64 12.48 15.07 -4.46
C ASP A 64 12.86 15.89 -3.22
N SER A 65 13.61 15.31 -2.30
CA SER A 65 14.19 15.98 -1.15
C SER A 65 15.58 15.43 -0.85
N THR A 66 16.42 16.31 -0.30
CA THR A 66 17.70 15.93 0.29
C THR A 66 17.58 15.56 1.78
N LEU A 67 16.43 15.87 2.40
CA LEU A 67 16.15 15.55 3.79
C LEU A 67 15.41 14.20 3.85
N THR A 68 15.97 13.25 4.56
CA THR A 68 15.38 11.90 4.67
C THR A 68 14.04 11.90 5.39
N ASP A 69 13.83 12.80 6.36
CA ASP A 69 12.57 12.94 7.12
C ASP A 69 11.38 13.38 6.23
N ASP A 70 11.67 13.93 5.06
CA ASP A 70 10.64 14.25 4.06
C ASP A 70 10.00 13.00 3.42
N TYR A 71 10.54 11.81 3.69
CA TYR A 71 9.94 10.54 3.27
C TYR A 71 9.05 9.91 4.35
N SER A 72 8.82 10.60 5.47
CA SER A 72 7.95 10.12 6.55
C SER A 72 6.48 10.00 6.13
N PHE A 73 5.73 9.16 6.86
CA PHE A 73 4.28 9.13 6.72
C PHE A 73 3.64 10.51 6.91
N MET A 74 4.09 11.24 7.95
CA MET A 74 3.54 12.56 8.25
C MET A 74 3.77 13.55 7.09
N THR A 75 4.95 13.56 6.49
CA THR A 75 5.24 14.41 5.32
C THR A 75 4.45 13.95 4.11
N SER A 76 4.31 12.64 3.90
CA SER A 76 3.48 12.07 2.82
C SER A 76 2.01 12.52 2.95
N VAL A 77 1.43 12.53 4.16
CA VAL A 77 0.08 13.06 4.40
C VAL A 77 -0.01 14.55 4.06
N LYS A 78 0.97 15.35 4.47
CA LYS A 78 0.99 16.79 4.13
C LYS A 78 1.08 17.04 2.62
N ASP A 79 1.85 16.22 1.91
CA ASP A 79 1.96 16.28 0.45
C ASP A 79 0.64 15.88 -0.22
N LEU A 80 -0.02 14.80 0.24
CA LEU A 80 -1.33 14.38 -0.24
C LEU A 80 -2.42 15.44 -0.03
N GLU A 81 -2.41 16.14 1.12
CA GLU A 81 -3.31 17.27 1.37
C GLU A 81 -3.07 18.43 0.39
N ALA A 82 -1.81 18.78 0.15
CA ALA A 82 -1.48 19.82 -0.82
C ALA A 82 -1.97 19.44 -2.24
N ILE A 83 -1.81 18.18 -2.65
CA ILE A 83 -2.29 17.66 -3.92
C ILE A 83 -3.83 17.75 -3.98
N ARG A 84 -4.53 17.25 -2.95
CA ARG A 84 -6.00 17.27 -2.88
C ARG A 84 -6.55 18.69 -3.05
N ILE A 85 -5.98 19.63 -2.30
CA ILE A 85 -6.39 21.05 -2.35
C ILE A 85 -6.10 21.65 -3.74
N SER A 86 -4.92 21.39 -4.31
CA SER A 86 -4.55 21.91 -5.64
C SER A 86 -5.40 21.29 -6.77
N LEU A 87 -5.96 20.08 -6.56
CA LEU A 87 -6.95 19.47 -7.46
C LEU A 87 -8.36 20.08 -7.31
N GLY A 88 -8.56 21.00 -6.36
CA GLY A 88 -9.88 21.60 -6.06
C GLY A 88 -10.86 20.64 -5.39
N LEU A 89 -10.37 19.55 -4.77
CA LEU A 89 -11.20 18.56 -4.12
C LEU A 89 -11.40 18.92 -2.64
N SER A 90 -12.65 19.07 -2.20
CA SER A 90 -13.00 19.28 -0.79
C SER A 90 -12.66 18.05 0.05
N GLN A 91 -12.94 16.88 -0.47
CA GLN A 91 -12.64 15.57 0.08
C GLN A 91 -12.34 14.58 -1.03
N TRP A 92 -11.69 13.48 -0.71
CA TRP A 92 -11.59 12.28 -1.53
C TRP A 92 -11.64 11.03 -0.66
N SER A 93 -11.82 9.86 -1.26
CA SER A 93 -11.58 8.58 -0.59
C SER A 93 -10.09 8.25 -0.66
N PHE A 94 -9.62 7.36 0.19
CA PHE A 94 -8.26 6.83 0.13
C PHE A 94 -8.28 5.31 0.05
N ALA A 95 -7.47 4.72 -0.83
CA ALA A 95 -7.23 3.28 -0.81
C ALA A 95 -5.72 2.99 -0.77
N GLY A 96 -5.36 1.99 0.02
CA GLY A 96 -3.97 1.57 0.19
C GLY A 96 -3.84 0.11 0.59
N HIS A 97 -2.74 -0.50 0.15
CA HIS A 97 -2.39 -1.87 0.49
C HIS A 97 -1.05 -1.89 1.20
N SER A 98 -0.89 -2.75 2.22
CA SER A 98 0.37 -2.92 2.97
C SER A 98 0.86 -1.57 3.54
N ALA A 99 2.09 -1.14 3.27
CA ALA A 99 2.60 0.17 3.70
C ALA A 99 1.80 1.36 3.14
N GLY A 100 1.09 1.19 2.00
CA GLY A 100 0.11 2.18 1.52
C GLY A 100 -1.15 2.22 2.40
N GLY A 101 -1.57 1.09 2.95
CA GLY A 101 -2.65 1.00 3.92
C GLY A 101 -2.28 1.63 5.27
N MET A 102 -1.03 1.41 5.74
CA MET A 102 -0.49 2.07 6.95
C MET A 102 -0.52 3.60 6.80
N LEU A 103 -0.11 4.12 5.63
CA LEU A 103 -0.24 5.54 5.30
C LEU A 103 -1.70 6.01 5.35
N GLY A 104 -2.64 5.19 4.87
CA GLY A 104 -4.06 5.50 4.90
C GLY A 104 -4.63 5.65 6.31
N LEU A 105 -4.22 4.80 7.25
CA LEU A 105 -4.60 4.93 8.67
C LEU A 105 -4.06 6.24 9.26
N ILE A 106 -2.79 6.54 9.04
CA ILE A 106 -2.17 7.79 9.52
C ILE A 106 -2.84 9.01 8.88
N TYR A 107 -3.21 8.94 7.61
CA TYR A 107 -3.92 10.01 6.93
C TYR A 107 -5.29 10.25 7.59
N ALA A 108 -6.04 9.18 7.88
CA ALA A 108 -7.35 9.29 8.52
C ALA A 108 -7.27 9.88 9.95
N ILE A 109 -6.22 9.54 10.71
CA ILE A 109 -5.96 10.12 12.03
C ILE A 109 -5.60 11.60 11.92
N MET A 110 -4.68 11.95 11.03
CA MET A 110 -4.16 13.32 10.92
C MET A 110 -5.13 14.29 10.26
N LYS A 111 -5.99 13.83 9.35
CA LYS A 111 -6.86 14.64 8.49
C LYS A 111 -8.26 14.02 8.31
N PRO A 112 -8.99 13.79 9.40
CA PRO A 112 -10.27 13.08 9.37
C PRO A 112 -11.32 13.75 8.46
N ASN A 113 -11.28 15.09 8.34
CA ASN A 113 -12.25 15.85 7.53
C ASN A 113 -11.91 15.85 6.03
N SER A 114 -10.76 15.34 5.63
CA SER A 114 -10.33 15.30 4.23
C SER A 114 -10.74 14.01 3.51
N LEU A 115 -11.15 13.01 4.28
CA LEU A 115 -11.44 11.67 3.76
C LEU A 115 -12.93 11.34 3.86
N GLN A 116 -13.53 10.94 2.74
CA GLN A 116 -14.90 10.41 2.70
C GLN A 116 -14.96 9.00 3.30
N LYS A 117 -13.97 8.18 2.98
CA LYS A 117 -13.78 6.80 3.47
C LYS A 117 -12.33 6.36 3.25
N ILE A 118 -11.92 5.32 3.97
CA ILE A 118 -10.67 4.60 3.71
C ILE A 118 -10.94 3.14 3.35
N ILE A 119 -10.14 2.59 2.42
CA ILE A 119 -10.21 1.20 1.95
C ILE A 119 -8.79 0.65 2.03
N VAL A 120 -8.49 -0.10 3.08
CA VAL A 120 -7.11 -0.48 3.40
C VAL A 120 -7.01 -1.95 3.79
N GLY A 121 -5.90 -2.61 3.46
CA GLY A 121 -5.73 -4.01 3.81
C GLY A 121 -4.30 -4.52 3.67
N GLY A 122 -4.06 -5.77 4.12
CA GLY A 122 -2.73 -6.36 4.18
C GLY A 122 -1.78 -5.54 5.07
N LEU A 123 -2.23 -5.06 6.22
CA LEU A 123 -1.54 -4.06 7.03
C LEU A 123 -1.62 -4.37 8.53
N SER A 124 -0.86 -3.61 9.30
CA SER A 124 -0.94 -3.58 10.77
C SER A 124 -0.94 -2.13 11.26
N ALA A 125 -1.45 -1.89 12.45
CA ALA A 125 -1.37 -0.59 13.14
C ALA A 125 -0.08 -0.43 13.96
N SER A 126 0.77 -1.44 14.01
CA SER A 126 2.05 -1.39 14.73
C SER A 126 3.09 -2.29 14.06
N SER A 127 4.37 -2.10 14.43
CA SER A 127 5.46 -2.98 13.97
C SER A 127 5.42 -4.38 14.59
N LYS A 128 4.49 -4.67 15.51
CA LYS A 128 4.35 -5.97 16.19
C LYS A 128 4.13 -7.14 15.23
N TYR A 129 3.55 -6.89 14.03
CA TYR A 129 3.40 -7.94 13.01
C TYR A 129 4.71 -8.61 12.63
N MET A 130 5.83 -7.90 12.72
CA MET A 130 7.17 -8.45 12.42
C MET A 130 7.65 -9.47 13.46
N SER A 131 6.99 -9.57 14.61
CA SER A 131 7.30 -10.53 15.68
C SER A 131 6.24 -11.63 15.80
N HIS A 132 5.19 -11.60 14.97
CA HIS A 132 4.16 -12.64 14.97
C HIS A 132 4.66 -13.90 14.24
N PRO A 133 4.50 -15.11 14.80
CA PRO A 133 5.06 -16.34 14.19
C PRO A 133 4.62 -16.60 12.75
N ASP A 134 3.40 -16.22 12.37
CA ASP A 134 2.88 -16.39 11.02
C ASP A 134 3.46 -15.38 10.02
N SER A 135 4.11 -14.32 10.49
CA SER A 135 4.76 -13.35 9.60
C SER A 135 6.11 -13.86 9.12
N ILE A 136 6.36 -13.78 7.80
CA ILE A 136 7.68 -14.12 7.22
C ILE A 136 8.81 -13.22 7.74
N TYR A 137 8.48 -12.09 8.35
CA TYR A 137 9.46 -11.19 8.97
C TYR A 137 9.85 -11.61 10.37
N CYS A 138 9.09 -12.50 11.01
CA CYS A 138 9.40 -13.00 12.36
C CYS A 138 10.57 -13.96 12.34
N LYS A 139 11.51 -13.78 13.27
CA LYS A 139 12.71 -14.64 13.39
C LYS A 139 12.40 -16.12 13.58
N SER A 140 11.26 -16.46 14.20
CA SER A 140 10.84 -17.86 14.40
C SER A 140 10.12 -18.44 13.19
N ASN A 141 9.76 -17.64 12.18
CA ASN A 141 9.11 -18.14 10.97
C ASN A 141 10.13 -18.94 10.12
N PRO A 142 9.80 -20.16 9.65
CA PRO A 142 10.72 -20.99 8.88
C PRO A 142 11.20 -20.34 7.57
N ASN A 143 10.44 -19.41 6.98
CA ASN A 143 10.85 -18.70 5.77
C ASN A 143 11.77 -17.50 6.05
N ASN A 144 11.88 -17.04 7.31
CA ASN A 144 12.62 -15.83 7.66
C ASN A 144 14.11 -15.88 7.28
N PRO A 145 14.88 -16.94 7.57
CA PRO A 145 16.29 -16.99 7.21
C PRO A 145 16.51 -16.82 5.70
N ARG A 146 15.66 -17.46 4.89
CA ARG A 146 15.76 -17.35 3.43
C ARG A 146 15.33 -15.97 2.92
N LEU A 147 14.30 -15.38 3.52
CA LEU A 147 13.89 -14.00 3.22
C LEU A 147 15.04 -13.02 3.47
N LEU A 148 15.72 -13.11 4.61
CA LEU A 148 16.84 -12.22 4.93
C LEU A 148 18.00 -12.38 3.93
N GLU A 149 18.28 -13.60 3.50
CA GLU A 149 19.26 -13.87 2.45
C GLU A 149 18.86 -13.23 1.11
N ILE A 150 17.60 -13.39 0.70
CA ILE A 150 17.05 -12.77 -0.54
C ILE A 150 17.21 -11.24 -0.48
N LEU A 151 16.81 -10.61 0.62
CA LEU A 151 16.91 -9.17 0.80
C LEU A 151 18.36 -8.67 0.73
N LYS A 152 19.31 -9.43 1.27
CA LYS A 152 20.76 -9.16 1.16
C LYS A 152 21.22 -9.27 -0.29
N LEU A 153 20.86 -10.35 -1.00
CA LEU A 153 21.24 -10.58 -2.38
C LEU A 153 20.64 -9.55 -3.34
N LEU A 154 19.43 -9.06 -3.09
CA LEU A 154 18.79 -8.01 -3.89
C LEU A 154 19.52 -6.65 -3.79
N LYS A 155 20.27 -6.41 -2.70
CA LYS A 155 21.13 -5.23 -2.52
C LYS A 155 22.52 -5.37 -3.15
N ASP A 156 22.91 -6.58 -3.54
CA ASP A 156 24.23 -6.84 -4.15
C ASP A 156 24.27 -6.27 -5.58
N PRO A 157 25.16 -5.28 -5.88
CA PRO A 157 25.26 -4.68 -7.20
C PRO A 157 25.74 -5.65 -8.29
N SER A 158 26.40 -6.74 -7.92
CA SER A 158 26.89 -7.76 -8.86
C SER A 158 25.78 -8.63 -9.44
N LYS A 159 24.59 -8.65 -8.83
CA LYS A 159 23.48 -9.47 -9.29
C LYS A 159 22.88 -8.98 -10.61
N THR A 160 22.80 -9.88 -11.56
CA THR A 160 22.17 -9.65 -12.87
C THR A 160 20.66 -9.42 -12.73
N LEU A 161 20.05 -8.85 -13.76
CA LEU A 161 18.59 -8.66 -13.80
C LEU A 161 17.83 -9.99 -13.69
N ALA A 162 18.35 -11.06 -14.31
CA ALA A 162 17.75 -12.40 -14.27
C ALA A 162 17.77 -12.97 -12.83
N GLU A 163 18.92 -12.87 -12.13
CA GLU A 163 19.05 -13.29 -10.75
C GLU A 163 18.12 -12.50 -9.82
N ARG A 164 18.03 -11.18 -9.98
CA ARG A 164 17.10 -10.34 -9.20
C ARG A 164 15.65 -10.71 -9.43
N ARG A 165 15.26 -11.06 -10.67
CA ARG A 165 13.92 -11.55 -10.99
C ARG A 165 13.63 -12.88 -10.31
N ALA A 166 14.59 -13.82 -10.32
CA ALA A 166 14.44 -15.10 -9.63
C ALA A 166 14.28 -14.93 -8.11
N LEU A 167 15.09 -14.08 -7.49
CA LEU A 167 15.00 -13.75 -6.06
C LEU A 167 13.65 -13.11 -5.69
N ASN A 168 13.18 -12.16 -6.51
CA ASN A 168 11.86 -11.55 -6.32
C ASN A 168 10.71 -12.56 -6.50
N LYS A 169 10.84 -13.50 -7.46
CA LYS A 169 9.85 -14.59 -7.62
C LYS A 169 9.81 -15.44 -6.36
N GLU A 170 10.95 -15.85 -5.83
CA GLU A 170 11.02 -16.67 -4.62
C GLU A 170 10.40 -15.94 -3.41
N TRP A 171 10.70 -14.65 -3.23
CA TRP A 171 10.08 -13.84 -2.19
C TRP A 171 8.56 -13.74 -2.34
N ASN A 172 8.08 -13.41 -3.54
CA ASN A 172 6.64 -13.29 -3.80
C ASN A 172 5.90 -14.62 -3.52
N LEU A 173 6.52 -15.76 -3.87
CA LEU A 173 5.94 -17.08 -3.61
C LEU A 173 5.77 -17.41 -2.12
N MET A 174 6.45 -16.68 -1.21
CA MET A 174 6.24 -16.81 0.23
C MET A 174 4.92 -16.16 0.68
N SER A 175 4.32 -15.30 -0.15
CA SER A 175 3.14 -14.49 0.17
C SER A 175 2.02 -14.63 -0.87
N ILE A 176 1.94 -15.78 -1.53
CA ILE A 176 0.87 -16.18 -2.45
C ILE A 176 0.28 -17.49 -1.95
N TYR A 177 -1.06 -17.56 -1.90
CA TYR A 177 -1.80 -18.74 -1.45
C TYR A 177 -1.65 -19.91 -2.42
N LYS A 178 -1.91 -19.67 -3.73
CA LYS A 178 -1.72 -20.65 -4.81
C LYS A 178 -0.48 -20.31 -5.63
N LYS A 179 0.62 -21.01 -5.36
CA LYS A 179 1.91 -20.75 -6.02
C LYS A 179 1.89 -21.00 -7.54
N GLU A 180 1.03 -21.90 -7.99
CA GLU A 180 0.80 -22.21 -9.41
C GLU A 180 0.25 -21.02 -10.20
N ASP A 181 -0.46 -20.09 -9.56
CA ASP A 181 -1.03 -18.92 -10.21
C ASP A 181 -0.01 -17.78 -10.42
N TYR A 182 1.20 -17.90 -9.88
CA TYR A 182 2.22 -16.83 -9.89
C TYR A 182 2.48 -16.25 -11.29
N ASP A 183 2.75 -17.09 -12.28
CA ASP A 183 3.13 -16.63 -13.62
C ASP A 183 1.95 -15.92 -14.32
N ASN A 184 0.70 -16.36 -14.08
CA ASN A 184 -0.50 -15.67 -14.53
C ASN A 184 -0.66 -14.30 -13.86
N ILE A 185 -0.47 -14.22 -12.55
CA ILE A 185 -0.54 -12.97 -11.79
C ILE A 185 0.50 -11.96 -12.32
N MET A 186 1.74 -12.41 -12.50
CA MET A 186 2.85 -11.54 -12.92
C MET A 186 2.83 -11.14 -14.40
N SER A 187 2.01 -11.79 -15.23
CA SER A 187 1.81 -11.41 -16.63
C SER A 187 0.92 -10.19 -16.82
N ARG A 188 0.18 -9.78 -15.79
CA ARG A 188 -0.79 -8.67 -15.88
C ARG A 188 -0.08 -7.31 -15.98
N PRO A 189 -0.67 -6.33 -16.70
CA PRO A 189 -0.15 -4.98 -16.73
C PRO A 189 -0.05 -4.41 -15.32
N ASN A 190 1.14 -4.07 -14.91
CA ASN A 190 1.39 -3.53 -13.58
C ASN A 190 2.59 -2.58 -13.60
N SER A 191 2.50 -1.52 -12.84
CA SER A 191 3.65 -0.76 -12.40
C SER A 191 3.71 -0.78 -10.87
N GLY A 192 4.85 -0.60 -10.36
CA GLY A 192 5.11 -0.60 -8.94
C GLY A 192 6.56 -1.01 -8.75
N LYS A 193 7.43 -0.01 -8.62
CA LYS A 193 8.85 -0.23 -8.38
C LYS A 193 9.21 0.42 -7.05
N ALA A 194 9.84 -0.33 -6.16
CA ALA A 194 10.30 0.22 -4.90
C ALA A 194 11.39 1.29 -5.14
N VAL A 195 11.22 2.44 -4.49
CA VAL A 195 12.18 3.53 -4.46
C VAL A 195 13.06 3.36 -3.22
N ASN A 196 14.31 2.96 -3.42
CA ASN A 196 15.21 2.52 -2.34
C ASN A 196 15.31 3.52 -1.20
N LYS A 197 15.51 4.80 -1.47
CA LYS A 197 15.61 5.83 -0.42
C LYS A 197 14.39 5.92 0.48
N ARG A 198 13.17 5.76 -0.07
CA ARG A 198 11.93 5.73 0.70
C ARG A 198 11.77 4.41 1.46
N LEU A 199 12.11 3.28 0.82
CA LEU A 199 12.08 1.97 1.47
C LEU A 199 13.09 1.88 2.62
N ASP A 200 14.30 2.38 2.43
CA ASP A 200 15.34 2.38 3.46
C ASP A 200 14.92 3.26 4.65
N TYR A 201 14.33 4.45 4.40
CA TYR A 201 13.76 5.30 5.46
C TYR A 201 12.61 4.59 6.20
N PHE A 202 11.68 3.99 5.45
CA PHE A 202 10.56 3.24 6.03
C PHE A 202 11.05 2.14 6.98
N ILE A 203 12.01 1.30 6.54
CA ILE A 203 12.54 0.19 7.35
C ILE A 203 13.39 0.68 8.52
N SER A 204 14.27 1.67 8.27
CA SER A 204 15.26 2.07 9.26
C SER A 204 14.72 3.05 10.32
N THR A 205 13.66 3.77 10.01
CA THR A 205 13.15 4.87 10.83
C THR A 205 11.67 4.69 11.19
N GLU A 206 10.78 4.64 10.20
CA GLU A 206 9.33 4.60 10.44
C GLU A 206 8.92 3.32 11.20
N LEU A 207 9.25 2.13 10.70
CA LEU A 207 8.82 0.87 11.31
C LEU A 207 9.33 0.67 12.74
N LYS A 208 10.48 1.25 13.09
CA LYS A 208 11.04 1.08 14.44
C LYS A 208 10.14 1.64 15.53
N ASN A 209 9.42 2.72 15.22
CA ASN A 209 8.58 3.45 16.16
C ASN A 209 7.11 3.42 15.75
N TYR A 210 6.74 2.59 14.76
CA TYR A 210 5.40 2.53 14.24
C TYR A 210 4.49 1.78 15.20
N ASP A 211 3.70 2.51 15.96
CA ASP A 211 2.58 2.01 16.74
C ASP A 211 1.53 3.13 16.84
N ILE A 212 0.41 2.95 16.16
CA ILE A 212 -0.74 3.86 16.14
C ILE A 212 -1.98 3.21 16.72
N THR A 213 -1.83 2.08 17.44
CA THR A 213 -2.95 1.27 17.96
C THR A 213 -3.91 2.11 18.79
N ASP A 214 -3.39 2.94 19.68
CA ASP A 214 -4.22 3.79 20.57
C ASP A 214 -4.95 4.90 19.82
N SER A 215 -4.44 5.34 18.66
CA SER A 215 -5.04 6.40 17.84
C SER A 215 -6.09 5.90 16.84
N LEU A 216 -6.23 4.59 16.64
CA LEU A 216 -7.24 4.03 15.72
C LEU A 216 -8.67 4.48 16.05
N LYS A 217 -8.99 4.65 17.33
CA LYS A 217 -10.30 5.16 17.83
C LYS A 217 -10.61 6.59 17.37
N GLU A 218 -9.59 7.34 16.91
CA GLU A 218 -9.73 8.71 16.40
C GLU A 218 -10.14 8.73 14.91
N ILE A 219 -10.21 7.57 14.26
CA ILE A 219 -10.67 7.44 12.87
C ILE A 219 -12.18 7.40 12.83
N TYR A 220 -12.80 8.47 12.30
CA TYR A 220 -14.25 8.60 12.17
C TYR A 220 -14.75 8.27 10.77
N SER A 221 -13.87 8.35 9.76
CA SER A 221 -14.24 8.04 8.37
C SER A 221 -14.66 6.58 8.24
N PRO A 222 -15.72 6.25 7.48
CA PRO A 222 -16.07 4.89 7.13
C PRO A 222 -14.84 4.11 6.65
N SER A 223 -14.55 2.98 7.29
CA SER A 223 -13.30 2.23 7.10
C SER A 223 -13.59 0.81 6.63
N PHE A 224 -13.22 0.52 5.41
CA PHE A 224 -13.34 -0.80 4.79
C PHE A 224 -11.98 -1.49 4.88
N ILE A 225 -11.86 -2.42 5.83
CA ILE A 225 -10.64 -3.18 6.06
C ILE A 225 -10.72 -4.50 5.28
N TYR A 226 -9.63 -4.95 4.69
CA TYR A 226 -9.59 -6.26 4.05
C TYR A 226 -8.27 -6.99 4.33
N CYS A 227 -8.33 -8.33 4.32
CA CYS A 227 -7.14 -9.15 4.50
C CYS A 227 -7.34 -10.53 3.85
N GLY A 228 -6.27 -11.11 3.32
CA GLY A 228 -6.25 -12.53 3.00
C GLY A 228 -6.17 -13.37 4.28
N ARG A 229 -6.92 -14.47 4.36
CA ARG A 229 -6.91 -15.36 5.52
C ARG A 229 -5.51 -15.88 5.85
N PHE A 230 -4.69 -16.08 4.82
CA PHE A 230 -3.36 -16.65 4.91
C PHE A 230 -2.26 -15.61 4.66
N ASP A 231 -2.52 -14.35 5.01
CA ASP A 231 -1.52 -13.29 4.85
C ASP A 231 -0.29 -13.58 5.70
N THR A 232 0.83 -13.84 5.02
CA THR A 232 2.12 -14.18 5.62
C THR A 232 3.02 -12.97 5.86
N GLN A 233 2.63 -11.77 5.39
CA GLN A 233 3.37 -10.55 5.68
C GLN A 233 2.76 -9.81 6.88
N CYS A 234 1.47 -9.51 6.81
CA CYS A 234 0.70 -8.91 7.89
C CYS A 234 -0.44 -9.87 8.27
N PRO A 235 -0.22 -10.82 9.19
CA PRO A 235 -1.21 -11.83 9.57
C PRO A 235 -2.58 -11.24 9.92
N LEU A 236 -3.65 -11.98 9.59
CA LEU A 236 -5.05 -11.56 9.70
C LEU A 236 -5.40 -10.91 11.04
N VAL A 237 -4.84 -11.40 12.15
CA VAL A 237 -5.09 -10.88 13.50
C VAL A 237 -4.86 -9.36 13.60
N PHE A 238 -3.92 -8.79 12.84
CA PHE A 238 -3.67 -7.34 12.85
C PHE A 238 -4.74 -6.55 12.10
N SER A 239 -5.36 -7.12 11.09
CA SER A 239 -6.53 -6.52 10.42
C SER A 239 -7.78 -6.63 11.30
N GLU A 240 -7.94 -7.70 12.07
CA GLU A 240 -8.99 -7.87 13.08
C GLU A 240 -8.83 -6.86 14.22
N GLU A 241 -7.61 -6.62 14.70
CA GLU A 241 -7.28 -5.58 15.68
C GLU A 241 -7.72 -4.20 15.20
N ILE A 242 -7.35 -3.83 13.96
CA ILE A 242 -7.72 -2.55 13.36
C ILE A 242 -9.24 -2.42 13.24
N ALA A 243 -9.91 -3.44 12.71
CA ALA A 243 -11.36 -3.43 12.54
C ALA A 243 -12.12 -3.34 13.87
N THR A 244 -11.57 -3.93 14.93
CA THR A 244 -12.17 -3.84 16.27
C THR A 244 -11.98 -2.45 16.89
N ALA A 245 -10.85 -1.79 16.62
CA ALA A 245 -10.52 -0.51 17.24
C ALA A 245 -11.19 0.69 16.56
N ILE A 246 -11.55 0.59 15.29
CA ILE A 246 -12.22 1.66 14.53
C ILE A 246 -13.74 1.47 14.60
N ASN A 247 -14.45 2.40 15.23
CA ASN A 247 -15.90 2.28 15.47
C ASN A 247 -16.74 2.15 14.19
N ASN A 248 -16.35 2.84 13.10
CA ASN A 248 -17.08 2.81 11.82
C ASN A 248 -16.29 2.00 10.78
N SER A 249 -16.08 0.74 11.07
CA SER A 249 -15.31 -0.16 10.21
C SER A 249 -16.09 -1.42 9.84
N SER A 250 -15.66 -2.04 8.76
CA SER A 250 -16.02 -3.40 8.38
C SER A 250 -14.77 -4.17 7.93
N LEU A 251 -14.69 -5.45 8.24
CA LEU A 251 -13.62 -6.35 7.82
C LEU A 251 -14.13 -7.36 6.80
N THR A 252 -13.46 -7.43 5.66
CA THR A 252 -13.67 -8.48 4.64
C THR A 252 -12.46 -9.40 4.62
N ILE A 253 -12.69 -10.69 4.86
CA ILE A 253 -11.66 -11.73 4.83
C ILE A 253 -11.76 -12.50 3.52
N PHE A 254 -10.64 -12.60 2.79
CA PHE A 254 -10.52 -13.37 1.55
C PHE A 254 -9.97 -14.75 1.89
N ASP A 255 -10.82 -15.77 1.79
CA ASP A 255 -10.57 -17.12 2.32
C ASP A 255 -9.54 -17.93 1.54
N LYS A 256 -9.20 -17.52 0.32
CA LYS A 256 -8.26 -18.21 -0.58
C LYS A 256 -7.12 -17.28 -1.01
N SER A 257 -6.76 -16.34 -0.16
CA SER A 257 -5.72 -15.36 -0.42
C SER A 257 -4.70 -15.31 0.71
N SER A 258 -3.46 -15.01 0.32
CA SER A 258 -2.40 -14.54 1.19
C SER A 258 -2.36 -13.00 1.17
N HIS A 259 -1.21 -12.40 0.89
CA HIS A 259 -1.03 -10.95 1.02
C HIS A 259 -1.77 -10.12 -0.03
N ASN A 260 -2.11 -10.68 -1.20
CA ASN A 260 -2.59 -9.92 -2.35
C ASN A 260 -3.99 -10.36 -2.83
N PRO A 261 -5.08 -10.20 -2.05
CA PRO A 261 -6.43 -10.65 -2.45
C PRO A 261 -6.90 -10.10 -3.80
N PHE A 262 -6.47 -8.89 -4.17
CA PHE A 262 -6.83 -8.23 -5.43
C PHE A 262 -6.34 -8.97 -6.69
N VAL A 263 -5.44 -9.94 -6.55
CA VAL A 263 -4.99 -10.81 -7.63
C VAL A 263 -5.32 -12.29 -7.40
N GLU A 264 -5.42 -12.70 -6.14
CA GLU A 264 -5.64 -14.10 -5.75
C GLU A 264 -7.13 -14.46 -5.77
N GLU A 265 -8.01 -13.52 -5.40
CA GLU A 265 -9.48 -13.65 -5.45
C GLU A 265 -10.08 -12.44 -6.18
N GLU A 266 -9.65 -12.22 -7.43
CA GLU A 266 -9.95 -11.01 -8.22
C GLU A 266 -11.43 -10.69 -8.31
N GLU A 267 -12.30 -11.67 -8.56
CA GLU A 267 -13.74 -11.45 -8.67
C GLU A 267 -14.33 -11.00 -7.32
N ALA A 268 -13.96 -11.68 -6.24
CA ALA A 268 -14.39 -11.33 -4.90
C ALA A 268 -13.89 -9.93 -4.50
N PHE A 269 -12.64 -9.60 -4.85
CA PHE A 269 -12.08 -8.27 -4.60
C PHE A 269 -12.78 -7.18 -5.42
N ASN A 270 -13.13 -7.43 -6.70
CA ASN A 270 -13.94 -6.50 -7.49
C ASN A 270 -15.32 -6.25 -6.85
N ASN A 271 -15.97 -7.29 -6.32
CA ASN A 271 -17.25 -7.17 -5.61
C ASN A 271 -17.08 -6.40 -4.29
N PHE A 272 -16.00 -6.62 -3.56
CA PHE A 272 -15.64 -5.84 -2.38
C PHE A 272 -15.48 -4.36 -2.74
N VAL A 273 -14.67 -4.01 -3.75
CA VAL A 273 -14.51 -2.60 -4.17
C VAL A 273 -15.84 -1.98 -4.58
N LYS A 274 -16.72 -2.73 -5.27
CA LYS A 274 -18.06 -2.26 -5.62
C LYS A 274 -18.92 -1.94 -4.39
N SER A 275 -18.81 -2.71 -3.32
CA SER A 275 -19.58 -2.51 -2.08
C SER A 275 -19.12 -1.31 -1.26
N THR A 276 -17.92 -0.77 -1.53
CA THR A 276 -17.40 0.44 -0.86
C THR A 276 -17.87 1.75 -1.50
N LYS A 277 -18.67 1.68 -2.56
CA LYS A 277 -19.16 2.84 -3.31
C LYS A 277 -20.15 3.70 -2.51
#